data_71cbdd45179b68d5b6871ddd34118ad6
#
_entry.id   71cbdd45179b68d5b6871ddd34118ad6
#
_cell.length_a   1.000
_cell.length_b   1.000
_cell.length_c   1.000
_cell.angle_alpha   90.00
_cell.angle_beta   90.00
_cell.angle_gamma   90.00
#
_symmetry.space_group_name_H-M   'P 1'
#
loop_
_entity.id
_entity.type
_entity.pdbx_description
1 polymer ?
#
loop_
_entity_poly.entity_id
_entity_poly.type
_entity_poly.pdbx_seq_one_letter_code
_entity_poly.pdbx_strand_id
1 'polypeptide(L)'
;MAGGKNIRVVELFAGVGGFRVGLEAASPRFETVWANQWEPGQSGQWAYKCYAANFGRDGGQANCSNQDIASAVGQVPPHDLLVGGFPCQDYSVASTGARGIEGKKGVLWWSIDQIVRLRRPKFILLENVDRLLKSPAGQRGRDFGIILRCLWDKGYVVEWRVINAADYGLAQRRRRTFIFAAREHTRFHNRLTRLDLEKNGGRWLSTGGFFAPAFPVEASFASPARTVDLEEYADLLDMTQRFSAPFCGAGAMVGGKIYTREVVPQRAEAQPLSALVERGGVDRRYFIPEDELDKWTYMKGPKKIPRVAKKTGHEYIFSEGGIAFPDPLDRPARTMLTSEGSANRSTHVIADPETGRLRILTPVEAERINGFPDGWTDTGMPERQRYFIMGNALVVPLITRMGERILQV
;
A
#
# COMPACT_ATOMS: atom_id res chain seq x y z
N MET A 1 11.09 -6.19 32.31
CA MET A 1 10.50 -6.73 31.07
C MET A 1 11.63 -7.40 30.30
N ALA A 2 11.54 -8.71 30.06
CA ALA A 2 12.61 -9.46 29.39
C ALA A 2 12.75 -8.93 27.95
N GLY A 3 13.91 -8.34 27.63
CA GLY A 3 14.22 -7.77 26.34
C GLY A 3 14.23 -8.85 25.25
N GLY A 4 13.15 -8.94 24.48
CA GLY A 4 13.14 -9.78 23.28
C GLY A 4 14.18 -9.27 22.27
N LYS A 5 14.75 -10.19 21.48
CA LYS A 5 15.73 -9.85 20.43
C LYS A 5 15.15 -8.82 19.45
N ASN A 6 15.97 -7.86 19.01
CA ASN A 6 15.59 -6.90 17.97
C ASN A 6 15.20 -7.62 16.67
N ILE A 7 14.26 -7.06 15.95
CA ILE A 7 13.81 -7.49 14.63
C ILE A 7 14.48 -6.58 13.61
N ARG A 8 15.42 -7.12 12.85
CA ARG A 8 16.12 -6.39 11.80
C ARG A 8 15.20 -6.25 10.59
N VAL A 9 14.93 -5.00 10.19
CA VAL A 9 14.02 -4.66 9.11
C VAL A 9 14.77 -4.16 7.89
N VAL A 10 14.36 -4.61 6.72
CA VAL A 10 14.72 -4.01 5.44
C VAL A 10 13.47 -3.41 4.81
N GLU A 11 13.54 -2.13 4.44
CA GLU A 11 12.44 -1.39 3.82
C GLU A 11 12.76 -1.10 2.36
N LEU A 12 11.96 -1.67 1.44
CA LEU A 12 12.10 -1.47 -0.01
C LEU A 12 11.07 -0.44 -0.50
N PHE A 13 11.47 0.37 -1.49
CA PHE A 13 10.59 1.41 -2.05
C PHE A 13 10.06 2.33 -0.94
N ALA A 14 10.96 2.71 -0.05
CA ALA A 14 10.64 3.28 1.26
C ALA A 14 9.84 4.58 1.20
N GLY A 15 9.79 5.27 0.05
CA GLY A 15 9.18 6.58 -0.05
C GLY A 15 9.78 7.54 0.97
N VAL A 16 8.96 8.05 1.86
CA VAL A 16 9.37 8.90 2.99
C VAL A 16 9.39 8.15 4.33
N GLY A 17 9.43 6.81 4.29
CA GLY A 17 9.63 5.98 5.48
C GLY A 17 8.36 5.59 6.22
N GLY A 18 7.24 5.44 5.53
CA GLY A 18 5.97 5.12 6.19
C GLY A 18 5.96 3.78 6.92
N PHE A 19 6.62 2.74 6.41
CA PHE A 19 6.77 1.49 7.14
C PHE A 19 7.65 1.68 8.38
N ARG A 20 8.78 2.36 8.25
CA ARG A 20 9.70 2.59 9.37
C ARG A 20 9.02 3.37 10.49
N VAL A 21 8.36 4.49 10.17
CA VAL A 21 7.61 5.29 11.17
C VAL A 21 6.58 4.41 11.90
N GLY A 22 5.80 3.63 11.17
CA GLY A 22 4.76 2.79 11.76
C GLY A 22 5.32 1.64 12.61
N LEU A 23 6.41 1.00 12.18
CA LEU A 23 7.04 -0.09 12.93
C LEU A 23 7.75 0.43 14.19
N GLU A 24 8.49 1.54 14.10
CA GLU A 24 9.15 2.16 15.26
C GLU A 24 8.11 2.64 16.29
N ALA A 25 6.95 3.14 15.84
CA ALA A 25 5.83 3.46 16.72
C ALA A 25 5.21 2.23 17.40
N ALA A 26 5.22 1.06 16.75
CA ALA A 26 4.74 -0.18 17.34
C ALA A 26 5.66 -0.72 18.43
N SER A 27 6.98 -0.63 18.24
CA SER A 27 7.96 -1.07 19.23
C SER A 27 9.39 -0.63 18.87
N PRO A 28 10.21 -0.24 19.85
CA PRO A 28 11.64 0.00 19.65
C PRO A 28 12.44 -1.25 19.27
N ARG A 29 11.82 -2.43 19.29
CA ARG A 29 12.45 -3.68 18.82
C ARG A 29 12.60 -3.75 17.31
N PHE A 30 11.88 -2.95 16.55
CA PHE A 30 12.06 -2.87 15.11
C PHE A 30 13.25 -1.96 14.79
N GLU A 31 14.28 -2.54 14.20
CA GLU A 31 15.51 -1.85 13.82
C GLU A 31 15.66 -1.87 12.30
N THR A 32 15.44 -0.74 11.65
CA THR A 32 15.63 -0.63 10.20
C THR A 32 17.12 -0.59 9.89
N VAL A 33 17.65 -1.73 9.45
CA VAL A 33 19.09 -1.90 9.16
C VAL A 33 19.46 -1.47 7.75
N TRP A 34 18.48 -1.37 6.85
CA TRP A 34 18.69 -0.92 5.48
C TRP A 34 17.36 -0.54 4.82
N ALA A 35 17.40 0.49 3.99
CA ALA A 35 16.27 0.90 3.19
C ALA A 35 16.72 1.18 1.75
N ASN A 36 15.76 1.19 0.81
CA ASN A 36 16.00 1.61 -0.55
C ASN A 36 14.87 2.53 -1.03
N GLN A 37 15.27 3.67 -1.57
CA GLN A 37 14.37 4.59 -2.25
C GLN A 37 15.06 5.18 -3.48
N TRP A 38 14.48 4.96 -4.64
CA TRP A 38 14.95 5.52 -5.89
C TRP A 38 13.79 5.80 -6.84
N GLU A 39 13.82 6.97 -7.47
CA GLU A 39 12.78 7.40 -8.40
C GLU A 39 13.39 7.49 -9.80
N PRO A 40 13.06 6.54 -10.71
CA PRO A 40 13.62 6.52 -12.06
C PRO A 40 13.28 7.80 -12.84
N GLY A 41 14.29 8.41 -13.45
CA GLY A 41 14.13 9.61 -14.26
C GLY A 41 13.90 10.91 -13.47
N GLN A 42 13.93 10.88 -12.14
CA GLN A 42 13.79 12.06 -11.29
C GLN A 42 15.18 12.52 -10.80
N SER A 43 15.63 13.69 -11.21
CA SER A 43 16.92 14.26 -10.74
C SER A 43 16.85 14.71 -9.27
N GLY A 44 15.66 15.09 -8.79
CA GLY A 44 15.47 15.63 -7.44
C GLY A 44 15.61 14.58 -6.34
N GLN A 45 15.20 13.32 -6.57
CA GLN A 45 15.19 12.24 -5.58
C GLN A 45 14.61 12.68 -4.23
N TRP A 46 13.45 13.35 -4.26
CA TRP A 46 12.90 14.05 -3.11
C TRP A 46 12.46 13.12 -1.99
N ALA A 47 11.89 11.96 -2.33
CA ALA A 47 11.51 10.99 -1.32
C ALA A 47 12.73 10.44 -0.57
N TYR A 48 13.81 10.09 -1.29
CA TYR A 48 15.07 9.69 -0.68
C TYR A 48 15.66 10.77 0.24
N LYS A 49 15.70 12.04 -0.23
CA LYS A 49 16.22 13.16 0.57
C LYS A 49 15.40 13.36 1.85
N CYS A 50 14.07 13.26 1.74
CA CYS A 50 13.18 13.34 2.88
C CYS A 50 13.43 12.20 3.87
N TYR A 51 13.55 10.98 3.39
CA TYR A 51 13.90 9.81 4.21
C TYR A 51 15.23 10.04 4.94
N ALA A 52 16.28 10.40 4.20
CA ALA A 52 17.61 10.64 4.76
C ALA A 52 17.61 11.78 5.80
N ALA A 53 16.89 12.87 5.53
CA ALA A 53 16.79 13.99 6.45
C ALA A 53 16.08 13.62 7.77
N ASN A 54 15.00 12.83 7.70
CA ASN A 54 14.25 12.47 8.92
C ASN A 54 14.95 11.39 9.75
N PHE A 55 15.53 10.37 9.13
CA PHE A 55 16.16 9.25 9.84
C PHE A 55 17.66 9.40 10.04
N GLY A 56 18.29 10.41 9.42
CA GLY A 56 19.69 10.78 9.63
C GLY A 56 19.90 11.89 10.66
N ARG A 57 18.85 12.38 11.33
CA ARG A 57 18.94 13.40 12.37
C ARG A 57 19.71 12.88 13.59
N ASP A 58 20.29 13.78 14.35
CA ASP A 58 21.01 13.48 15.60
C ASP A 58 22.20 12.52 15.45
N GLY A 59 22.86 12.54 14.29
CA GLY A 59 24.02 11.66 14.01
C GLY A 59 23.64 10.21 13.66
N GLY A 60 22.34 9.90 13.55
CA GLY A 60 21.86 8.61 13.08
C GLY A 60 22.22 8.36 11.61
N GLN A 61 22.40 7.10 11.27
CA GLN A 61 22.55 6.70 9.87
C GLN A 61 21.18 6.33 9.32
N ALA A 62 20.74 7.02 8.26
CA ALA A 62 19.48 6.68 7.59
C ALA A 62 19.51 5.27 6.96
N ASN A 63 20.72 4.74 6.69
CA ASN A 63 20.93 3.43 6.06
C ASN A 63 20.08 3.22 4.80
N CYS A 64 19.91 4.28 4.00
CA CYS A 64 19.06 4.27 2.82
C CYS A 64 19.91 4.35 1.55
N SER A 65 19.75 3.39 0.66
CA SER A 65 20.34 3.37 -0.68
C SER A 65 19.49 4.16 -1.66
N ASN A 66 20.13 5.03 -2.45
CA ASN A 66 19.48 5.76 -3.55
C ASN A 66 19.95 5.20 -4.91
N GLN A 67 19.67 3.94 -5.15
CA GLN A 67 20.02 3.22 -6.38
C GLN A 67 18.82 2.42 -6.88
N ASP A 68 18.83 2.10 -8.18
CA ASP A 68 17.89 1.10 -8.70
C ASP A 68 18.02 -0.19 -7.90
N ILE A 69 16.91 -0.68 -7.37
CA ILE A 69 16.90 -1.88 -6.53
C ILE A 69 17.48 -3.09 -7.25
N ALA A 70 17.31 -3.21 -8.56
CA ALA A 70 17.89 -4.29 -9.36
C ALA A 70 19.42 -4.31 -9.27
N SER A 71 20.05 -3.15 -9.13
CA SER A 71 21.50 -3.01 -8.95
C SER A 71 21.94 -3.16 -7.50
N ALA A 72 21.03 -2.98 -6.54
CA ALA A 72 21.31 -2.97 -5.11
C ALA A 72 21.00 -4.29 -4.39
N VAL A 73 20.42 -5.29 -5.07
CA VAL A 73 20.01 -6.59 -4.46
C VAL A 73 21.12 -7.24 -3.64
N GLY A 74 22.35 -7.24 -4.14
CA GLY A 74 23.52 -7.83 -3.46
C GLY A 74 23.91 -7.11 -2.16
N GLN A 75 23.57 -5.82 -2.04
CA GLN A 75 23.92 -4.97 -0.89
C GLN A 75 22.95 -5.14 0.28
N VAL A 76 21.76 -5.71 0.05
CA VAL A 76 20.76 -5.92 1.10
C VAL A 76 21.32 -6.82 2.19
N PRO A 77 21.40 -6.38 3.47
CA PRO A 77 21.95 -7.19 4.54
C PRO A 77 20.99 -8.32 4.98
N PRO A 78 21.46 -9.32 5.74
CA PRO A 78 20.60 -10.28 6.43
C PRO A 78 19.61 -9.54 7.35
N HIS A 79 18.34 -9.96 7.34
CA HIS A 79 17.26 -9.32 8.09
C HIS A 79 16.17 -10.34 8.48
N ASP A 80 15.33 -9.96 9.44
CA ASP A 80 14.24 -10.81 9.93
C ASP A 80 12.91 -10.46 9.26
N LEU A 81 12.69 -9.20 8.92
CA LEU A 81 11.47 -8.66 8.31
C LEU A 81 11.80 -7.85 7.06
N LEU A 82 11.17 -8.20 5.95
CA LEU A 82 11.18 -7.44 4.70
C LEU A 82 9.86 -6.68 4.58
N VAL A 83 9.92 -5.37 4.39
CA VAL A 83 8.72 -4.55 4.14
C VAL A 83 8.87 -3.72 2.86
N GLY A 84 7.75 -3.35 2.24
CA GLY A 84 7.79 -2.46 1.08
C GLY A 84 6.43 -2.28 0.40
N GLY A 85 6.24 -1.10 -0.20
CA GLY A 85 5.12 -0.77 -1.06
C GLY A 85 5.58 -0.72 -2.52
N PHE A 86 5.34 -1.76 -3.30
CA PHE A 86 5.81 -1.83 -4.68
C PHE A 86 4.71 -1.50 -5.69
N PRO A 87 5.03 -0.83 -6.82
CA PRO A 87 4.03 -0.47 -7.81
C PRO A 87 3.49 -1.70 -8.54
N CYS A 88 2.20 -1.64 -8.93
CA CYS A 88 1.56 -2.67 -9.73
C CYS A 88 2.03 -2.58 -11.20
N GLN A 89 2.76 -3.58 -11.65
CA GLN A 89 3.29 -3.69 -13.03
C GLN A 89 2.98 -5.08 -13.60
N ASP A 90 3.24 -5.30 -14.90
CA ASP A 90 3.05 -6.62 -15.53
C ASP A 90 4.13 -7.61 -15.05
N TYR A 91 3.68 -8.72 -14.48
CA TYR A 91 4.53 -9.79 -13.92
C TYR A 91 4.77 -10.94 -14.90
N SER A 92 4.39 -10.80 -16.18
CA SER A 92 4.51 -11.85 -17.18
C SER A 92 5.96 -12.29 -17.39
N VAL A 93 6.24 -13.57 -17.18
CA VAL A 93 7.54 -14.19 -17.46
C VAL A 93 7.77 -14.28 -18.98
N ALA A 94 6.71 -14.44 -19.76
CA ALA A 94 6.79 -14.53 -21.23
C ALA A 94 7.33 -13.24 -21.89
N SER A 95 7.22 -12.09 -21.24
CA SER A 95 7.76 -10.81 -21.77
C SER A 95 9.27 -10.66 -21.58
N THR A 96 9.92 -11.55 -20.83
CA THR A 96 11.36 -11.45 -20.52
C THR A 96 12.28 -12.18 -21.51
N GLY A 97 11.73 -12.91 -22.51
CA GLY A 97 12.51 -13.64 -23.53
C GLY A 97 13.45 -14.70 -22.94
N ALA A 98 14.07 -15.52 -23.81
CA ALA A 98 14.94 -16.66 -23.44
C ALA A 98 16.24 -16.28 -22.65
N ARG A 99 16.37 -15.07 -22.16
CA ARG A 99 17.54 -14.59 -21.40
C ARG A 99 17.30 -14.37 -19.90
N GLY A 100 16.24 -14.96 -19.32
CA GLY A 100 16.01 -14.86 -17.88
C GLY A 100 15.73 -13.44 -17.36
N ILE A 101 15.88 -13.24 -16.08
CA ILE A 101 15.57 -12.04 -15.28
C ILE A 101 16.26 -10.74 -15.76
N GLU A 102 17.26 -10.83 -16.62
CA GLU A 102 18.06 -9.69 -17.10
C GLU A 102 17.42 -8.90 -18.26
N GLY A 103 16.32 -9.34 -18.83
CA GLY A 103 15.81 -8.88 -20.12
C GLY A 103 15.00 -7.58 -20.17
N LYS A 104 14.42 -7.07 -19.10
CA LYS A 104 13.76 -5.74 -19.04
C LYS A 104 13.79 -5.14 -17.63
N LYS A 105 14.39 -3.96 -17.52
CA LYS A 105 14.19 -3.02 -16.41
C LYS A 105 12.69 -2.81 -16.23
N GLY A 106 12.06 -3.33 -15.16
CA GLY A 106 10.71 -2.89 -14.98
C GLY A 106 9.79 -3.63 -14.04
N VAL A 107 10.02 -4.86 -13.65
CA VAL A 107 9.12 -5.49 -12.70
C VAL A 107 9.81 -5.60 -11.34
N LEU A 108 9.55 -4.64 -10.46
CA LEU A 108 10.18 -4.53 -9.14
C LEU A 108 9.93 -5.76 -8.25
N TRP A 109 8.88 -6.54 -8.55
CA TRP A 109 8.63 -7.82 -7.90
C TRP A 109 9.83 -8.78 -8.03
N TRP A 110 10.46 -8.85 -9.20
CA TRP A 110 11.58 -9.79 -9.39
C TRP A 110 12.80 -9.44 -8.54
N SER A 111 13.01 -8.16 -8.26
CA SER A 111 14.03 -7.73 -7.29
C SER A 111 13.66 -8.15 -5.87
N ILE A 112 12.38 -8.01 -5.48
CA ILE A 112 11.87 -8.53 -4.19
C ILE A 112 12.09 -10.04 -4.12
N ASP A 113 11.68 -10.78 -5.14
CA ASP A 113 11.81 -12.24 -5.22
C ASP A 113 13.26 -12.70 -5.07
N GLN A 114 14.18 -12.00 -5.75
CA GLN A 114 15.62 -12.27 -5.64
C GLN A 114 16.17 -11.99 -4.24
N ILE A 115 15.75 -10.89 -3.59
CA ILE A 115 16.11 -10.59 -2.20
C ILE A 115 15.59 -11.67 -1.26
N VAL A 116 14.32 -12.06 -1.41
CA VAL A 116 13.71 -13.13 -0.60
C VAL A 116 14.46 -14.44 -0.78
N ARG A 117 14.86 -14.80 -2.00
CA ARG A 117 15.68 -15.99 -2.27
C ARG A 117 17.04 -15.94 -1.60
N LEU A 118 17.71 -14.79 -1.64
CA LEU A 118 19.07 -14.62 -1.10
C LEU A 118 19.09 -14.50 0.44
N ARG A 119 18.13 -13.81 1.02
CA ARG A 119 18.13 -13.43 2.44
C ARG A 119 17.19 -14.25 3.31
N ARG A 120 16.16 -14.86 2.71
CA ARG A 120 15.18 -15.72 3.38
C ARG A 120 14.67 -15.11 4.71
N PRO A 121 14.11 -13.88 4.72
CA PRO A 121 13.61 -13.28 5.95
C PRO A 121 12.55 -14.16 6.62
N LYS A 122 12.38 -14.04 7.94
CA LYS A 122 11.33 -14.77 8.67
C LYS A 122 9.95 -14.33 8.27
N PHE A 123 9.79 -13.00 8.07
CA PHE A 123 8.52 -12.36 7.75
C PHE A 123 8.67 -11.40 6.58
N ILE A 124 7.61 -11.28 5.82
CA ILE A 124 7.48 -10.32 4.72
C ILE A 124 6.15 -9.60 4.92
N LEU A 125 6.13 -8.27 4.84
CA LEU A 125 4.93 -7.45 4.86
C LEU A 125 4.97 -6.47 3.69
N LEU A 126 4.15 -6.70 2.70
CA LEU A 126 4.10 -5.88 1.49
C LEU A 126 2.76 -5.14 1.36
N GLU A 127 2.80 -3.98 0.73
CA GLU A 127 1.62 -3.18 0.39
C GLU A 127 1.48 -3.02 -1.12
N ASN A 128 0.23 -3.03 -1.60
CA ASN A 128 -0.07 -2.72 -2.99
C ASN A 128 -1.52 -2.18 -3.11
N VAL A 129 -1.86 -1.67 -4.28
CA VAL A 129 -3.24 -1.29 -4.60
C VAL A 129 -4.13 -2.54 -4.67
N ASP A 130 -5.42 -2.41 -4.32
CA ASP A 130 -6.39 -3.52 -4.31
C ASP A 130 -6.62 -4.14 -5.72
N ARG A 131 -6.31 -3.37 -6.77
CA ARG A 131 -6.38 -3.85 -8.16
C ARG A 131 -5.40 -4.99 -8.44
N LEU A 132 -4.31 -5.15 -7.68
CA LEU A 132 -3.36 -6.27 -7.82
C LEU A 132 -4.08 -7.63 -7.83
N LEU A 133 -5.10 -7.81 -6.99
CA LEU A 133 -5.86 -9.06 -6.88
C LEU A 133 -6.66 -9.41 -8.14
N LYS A 134 -6.77 -8.49 -9.08
CA LYS A 134 -7.54 -8.63 -10.33
C LYS A 134 -6.71 -8.33 -11.58
N SER A 135 -5.41 -8.13 -11.43
CA SER A 135 -4.48 -7.80 -12.52
C SER A 135 -3.96 -9.09 -13.20
N PRO A 136 -3.76 -9.07 -14.53
CA PRO A 136 -4.24 -8.09 -15.49
C PRO A 136 -5.70 -8.32 -15.87
N ALA A 137 -6.30 -7.36 -16.60
CA ALA A 137 -7.72 -7.45 -16.97
C ALA A 137 -8.07 -8.69 -17.81
N GLY A 138 -7.18 -9.11 -18.71
CA GLY A 138 -7.37 -10.27 -19.61
C GLY A 138 -7.16 -11.64 -18.94
N GLN A 139 -6.43 -11.70 -17.82
CA GLN A 139 -6.15 -12.92 -17.03
C GLN A 139 -6.25 -12.56 -15.54
N ARG A 140 -7.48 -12.43 -15.07
CA ARG A 140 -7.75 -11.92 -13.72
C ARG A 140 -7.02 -12.72 -12.65
N GLY A 141 -6.25 -12.02 -11.81
CA GLY A 141 -5.53 -12.58 -10.67
C GLY A 141 -4.18 -13.18 -11.00
N ARG A 142 -3.79 -13.30 -12.29
CA ARG A 142 -2.51 -13.88 -12.69
C ARG A 142 -1.32 -13.28 -11.96
N ASP A 143 -1.23 -11.96 -11.91
CA ASP A 143 -0.08 -11.28 -11.32
C ASP A 143 0.06 -11.59 -9.83
N PHE A 144 -1.06 -11.62 -9.10
CA PHE A 144 -1.04 -12.00 -7.69
C PHE A 144 -0.79 -13.51 -7.51
N GLY A 145 -1.32 -14.36 -8.38
CA GLY A 145 -1.02 -15.79 -8.41
C GLY A 145 0.47 -16.08 -8.57
N ILE A 146 1.16 -15.34 -9.45
CA ILE A 146 2.63 -15.42 -9.62
C ILE A 146 3.36 -15.05 -8.31
N ILE A 147 2.95 -13.98 -7.63
CA ILE A 147 3.51 -13.60 -6.33
C ILE A 147 3.34 -14.73 -5.32
N LEU A 148 2.16 -15.30 -5.21
CA LEU A 148 1.88 -16.40 -4.29
C LEU A 148 2.74 -17.64 -4.63
N ARG A 149 2.86 -18.01 -5.91
CA ARG A 149 3.70 -19.12 -6.36
C ARG A 149 5.17 -18.88 -6.00
N CYS A 150 5.72 -17.70 -6.27
CA CYS A 150 7.09 -17.38 -5.91
C CYS A 150 7.37 -17.50 -4.40
N LEU A 151 6.41 -17.12 -3.56
CA LEU A 151 6.53 -17.23 -2.11
C LEU A 151 6.40 -18.69 -1.65
N TRP A 152 5.47 -19.45 -2.22
CA TRP A 152 5.33 -20.86 -1.93
C TRP A 152 6.58 -21.66 -2.29
N ASP A 153 7.13 -21.47 -3.50
CA ASP A 153 8.37 -22.13 -3.95
C ASP A 153 9.56 -21.87 -3.01
N LYS A 154 9.48 -20.85 -2.14
CA LYS A 154 10.50 -20.50 -1.15
C LYS A 154 10.14 -20.91 0.29
N GLY A 155 9.06 -21.67 0.48
CA GLY A 155 8.64 -22.20 1.78
C GLY A 155 7.90 -21.18 2.65
N TYR A 156 7.20 -20.22 2.06
CA TYR A 156 6.36 -19.27 2.78
C TYR A 156 4.89 -19.70 2.75
N VAL A 157 4.21 -19.51 3.87
CA VAL A 157 2.75 -19.37 3.91
C VAL A 157 2.39 -17.90 3.79
N VAL A 158 1.22 -17.61 3.25
CA VAL A 158 0.80 -16.22 2.97
C VAL A 158 -0.60 -15.98 3.49
N GLU A 159 -0.84 -14.81 4.05
CA GLU A 159 -2.17 -14.25 4.28
C GLU A 159 -2.24 -12.84 3.68
N TRP A 160 -3.35 -12.48 3.04
CA TRP A 160 -3.55 -11.12 2.53
C TRP A 160 -4.90 -10.57 2.95
N ARG A 161 -4.96 -9.24 2.98
CA ARG A 161 -6.21 -8.53 3.25
C ARG A 161 -6.24 -7.17 2.54
N VAL A 162 -7.36 -6.88 1.91
CA VAL A 162 -7.69 -5.51 1.49
C VAL A 162 -8.23 -4.77 2.70
N ILE A 163 -7.57 -3.69 3.06
CA ILE A 163 -7.92 -2.85 4.20
C ILE A 163 -8.20 -1.44 3.70
N ASN A 164 -9.38 -0.91 4.07
CA ASN A 164 -9.67 0.50 3.94
C ASN A 164 -9.44 1.16 5.31
N ALA A 165 -8.55 2.12 5.37
CA ALA A 165 -8.13 2.73 6.63
C ALA A 165 -9.30 3.34 7.41
N ALA A 166 -10.25 3.97 6.72
CA ALA A 166 -11.44 4.55 7.37
C ALA A 166 -12.35 3.51 8.04
N ASP A 167 -12.40 2.27 7.55
CA ASP A 167 -13.23 1.23 8.19
C ASP A 167 -12.70 0.84 9.57
N TYR A 168 -11.46 1.20 9.88
CA TYR A 168 -10.79 0.90 11.15
C TYR A 168 -10.42 2.17 11.94
N GLY A 169 -11.22 3.23 11.80
CA GLY A 169 -11.14 4.43 12.63
C GLY A 169 -10.13 5.48 12.18
N LEU A 170 -9.52 5.34 11.00
CA LEU A 170 -8.52 6.28 10.51
C LEU A 170 -9.12 7.33 9.56
N ALA A 171 -8.41 8.42 9.37
CA ALA A 171 -8.94 9.64 8.74
C ALA A 171 -9.02 9.61 7.21
N GLN A 172 -8.70 8.50 6.56
CA GLN A 172 -8.69 8.43 5.09
C GLN A 172 -9.39 7.17 4.57
N ARG A 173 -10.25 7.32 3.58
CA ARG A 173 -10.82 6.22 2.79
C ARG A 173 -9.80 5.72 1.78
N ARG A 174 -8.76 5.01 2.24
CA ARG A 174 -7.68 4.48 1.42
C ARG A 174 -7.65 2.96 1.50
N ARG A 175 -7.99 2.31 0.39
CA ARG A 175 -8.00 0.85 0.25
C ARG A 175 -6.66 0.37 -0.27
N ARG A 176 -6.07 -0.59 0.42
CA ARG A 176 -4.80 -1.23 0.02
C ARG A 176 -4.82 -2.71 0.33
N THR A 177 -4.13 -3.48 -0.49
CA THR A 177 -3.86 -4.88 -0.22
C THR A 177 -2.58 -4.98 0.60
N PHE A 178 -2.67 -5.60 1.78
CA PHE A 178 -1.52 -5.98 2.57
C PHE A 178 -1.31 -7.48 2.43
N ILE A 179 -0.05 -7.88 2.26
CA ILE A 179 0.38 -9.26 2.07
C ILE A 179 1.37 -9.58 3.17
N PHE A 180 1.00 -10.49 4.06
CA PHE A 180 1.88 -11.00 5.09
C PHE A 180 2.31 -12.42 4.74
N ALA A 181 3.63 -12.66 4.73
CA ALA A 181 4.17 -14.00 4.52
C ALA A 181 5.10 -14.39 5.66
N ALA A 182 5.03 -15.64 6.06
CA ALA A 182 5.84 -16.20 7.11
C ALA A 182 6.55 -17.47 6.62
N ARG A 183 7.87 -17.52 6.83
CA ARG A 183 8.71 -18.64 6.40
C ARG A 183 8.49 -19.86 7.28
N GLU A 184 8.79 -21.03 6.75
CA GLU A 184 8.90 -22.29 7.50
C GLU A 184 9.65 -22.14 8.83
N HIS A 185 9.27 -22.93 9.82
CA HIS A 185 9.76 -22.91 11.20
C HIS A 185 9.36 -21.69 12.04
N THR A 186 8.59 -20.72 11.52
CA THR A 186 7.95 -19.70 12.34
C THR A 186 6.68 -20.24 12.99
N ARG A 187 6.28 -19.67 14.14
CA ARG A 187 5.06 -20.08 14.84
C ARG A 187 3.83 -19.89 13.95
N PHE A 188 3.78 -18.80 13.19
CA PHE A 188 2.67 -18.52 12.28
C PHE A 188 2.57 -19.56 11.17
N HIS A 189 3.69 -19.87 10.50
CA HIS A 189 3.74 -20.92 9.49
C HIS A 189 3.23 -22.27 10.05
N ASN A 190 3.78 -22.70 11.20
CA ASN A 190 3.39 -23.97 11.80
C ASN A 190 1.91 -24.03 12.24
N ARG A 191 1.30 -22.88 12.57
CA ARG A 191 -0.13 -22.82 12.89
C ARG A 191 -0.98 -22.94 11.63
N LEU A 192 -0.60 -22.24 10.55
CA LEU A 192 -1.36 -22.22 9.31
C LEU A 192 -1.26 -23.54 8.57
N THR A 193 -0.09 -24.19 8.54
CA THR A 193 0.11 -25.50 7.87
C THR A 193 -0.64 -26.66 8.53
N ARG A 194 -1.03 -26.52 9.80
CA ARG A 194 -1.85 -27.53 10.50
C ARG A 194 -3.35 -27.39 10.23
N LEU A 195 -3.75 -26.34 9.51
CA LEU A 195 -5.15 -26.06 9.23
C LEU A 195 -5.59 -26.68 7.90
N ASP A 196 -6.73 -27.34 7.92
CA ASP A 196 -7.51 -27.58 6.72
C ASP A 196 -8.19 -26.26 6.33
N LEU A 197 -7.62 -25.58 5.31
CA LEU A 197 -8.12 -24.28 4.86
C LEU A 197 -9.52 -24.33 4.29
N GLU A 198 -9.94 -25.41 3.67
CA GLU A 198 -11.27 -25.54 3.11
C GLU A 198 -12.33 -25.50 4.22
N LYS A 199 -12.09 -26.20 5.33
CA LYS A 199 -13.00 -26.25 6.48
C LYS A 199 -12.85 -25.04 7.40
N ASN A 200 -11.63 -24.60 7.63
CA ASN A 200 -11.31 -23.63 8.69
C ASN A 200 -10.88 -22.25 8.17
N GLY A 201 -10.75 -22.06 6.86
CA GLY A 201 -10.25 -20.81 6.27
C GLY A 201 -11.10 -19.60 6.65
N GLY A 202 -12.42 -19.75 6.71
CA GLY A 202 -13.30 -18.67 7.17
C GLY A 202 -12.97 -18.23 8.60
N ARG A 203 -12.88 -19.19 9.53
CA ARG A 203 -12.50 -18.92 10.93
C ARG A 203 -11.08 -18.35 11.04
N TRP A 204 -10.16 -18.83 10.22
CA TRP A 204 -8.82 -18.26 10.17
C TRP A 204 -8.85 -16.78 9.81
N LEU A 205 -9.53 -16.42 8.73
CA LEU A 205 -9.62 -15.03 8.28
C LEU A 205 -10.38 -14.13 9.26
N SER A 206 -11.33 -14.66 10.05
CA SER A 206 -12.11 -13.84 10.98
C SER A 206 -11.52 -13.73 12.39
N THR A 207 -10.76 -14.73 12.86
CA THR A 207 -10.28 -14.75 14.26
C THR A 207 -8.83 -15.19 14.43
N GLY A 208 -8.35 -16.16 13.65
CA GLY A 208 -7.06 -16.86 13.89
C GLY A 208 -5.87 -16.28 13.15
N GLY A 209 -6.09 -15.55 12.08
CA GLY A 209 -5.07 -15.08 11.17
C GLY A 209 -4.21 -13.93 11.67
N PHE A 210 -3.34 -13.47 10.80
CA PHE A 210 -2.47 -12.33 11.07
C PHE A 210 -3.25 -11.02 11.20
N PHE A 211 -4.16 -10.75 10.23
CA PHE A 211 -4.88 -9.50 10.20
C PHE A 211 -6.08 -9.44 11.16
N ALA A 212 -6.69 -10.57 11.47
CA ALA A 212 -7.97 -10.59 12.20
C ALA A 212 -7.98 -9.83 13.53
N PRO A 213 -6.98 -9.94 14.42
CA PRO A 213 -6.99 -9.25 15.71
C PRO A 213 -6.82 -7.74 15.61
N ALA A 214 -6.09 -7.24 14.60
CA ALA A 214 -5.85 -5.81 14.40
C ALA A 214 -6.92 -5.16 13.50
N PHE A 215 -7.55 -5.97 12.65
CA PHE A 215 -8.54 -5.54 11.66
C PHE A 215 -9.73 -6.49 11.72
N PRO A 216 -10.56 -6.41 12.77
CA PRO A 216 -11.67 -7.32 12.98
C PRO A 216 -12.71 -7.23 11.86
N VAL A 217 -13.32 -8.39 11.58
CA VAL A 217 -14.37 -8.53 10.58
C VAL A 217 -15.58 -9.19 11.20
N GLU A 218 -16.74 -9.00 10.59
CA GLU A 218 -17.97 -9.66 10.99
C GLU A 218 -17.85 -11.18 10.93
N ALA A 219 -18.57 -11.88 11.79
CA ALA A 219 -18.58 -13.34 11.81
C ALA A 219 -19.26 -13.94 10.57
N SER A 220 -20.19 -13.20 9.96
CA SER A 220 -20.89 -13.60 8.75
C SER A 220 -20.12 -13.19 7.50
N PHE A 221 -20.18 -14.02 6.47
CA PHE A 221 -19.52 -13.76 5.21
C PHE A 221 -20.54 -13.42 4.12
N ALA A 222 -20.29 -12.34 3.39
CA ALA A 222 -21.18 -11.84 2.34
C ALA A 222 -21.20 -12.71 1.06
N SER A 223 -20.22 -13.62 0.87
CA SER A 223 -20.10 -14.42 -0.35
C SER A 223 -19.54 -15.82 -0.06
N PRO A 224 -19.75 -16.79 -0.96
CA PRO A 224 -19.08 -18.10 -0.89
C PRO A 224 -17.55 -17.94 -0.93
N ALA A 225 -16.85 -18.89 -0.32
CA ALA A 225 -15.41 -19.01 -0.46
C ALA A 225 -15.04 -19.49 -1.87
N ARG A 226 -13.81 -19.21 -2.26
CA ARG A 226 -13.17 -19.78 -3.46
C ARG A 226 -11.89 -20.45 -3.05
N THR A 227 -11.57 -21.55 -3.72
CA THR A 227 -10.31 -22.26 -3.59
C THR A 227 -9.58 -22.23 -4.92
N VAL A 228 -8.26 -22.17 -4.87
CA VAL A 228 -7.37 -22.27 -6.02
C VAL A 228 -6.21 -23.17 -5.62
N ASP A 229 -5.83 -24.10 -6.48
CA ASP A 229 -4.68 -24.96 -6.28
C ASP A 229 -3.56 -24.58 -7.27
N LEU A 230 -2.43 -24.14 -6.74
CA LEU A 230 -1.27 -23.78 -7.56
C LEU A 230 -0.49 -25.01 -8.05
N GLU A 231 -0.75 -26.20 -7.50
CA GLU A 231 -0.16 -27.47 -7.99
C GLU A 231 -0.68 -27.85 -9.38
N GLU A 232 -1.83 -27.31 -9.82
CA GLU A 232 -2.36 -27.49 -11.17
C GLU A 232 -1.48 -26.86 -12.27
N TYR A 233 -0.52 -26.04 -11.90
CA TYR A 233 0.40 -25.35 -12.80
C TYR A 233 1.82 -25.91 -12.65
N ALA A 234 2.40 -26.38 -13.77
CA ALA A 234 3.72 -27.00 -13.75
C ALA A 234 4.81 -26.04 -13.24
N ASP A 235 4.79 -24.79 -13.71
CA ASP A 235 5.77 -23.76 -13.37
C ASP A 235 5.21 -22.34 -13.57
N LEU A 236 6.06 -21.33 -13.38
CA LEU A 236 5.69 -19.92 -13.56
C LEU A 236 5.37 -19.56 -15.02
N LEU A 237 5.94 -20.24 -15.98
CA LEU A 237 5.63 -20.01 -17.40
C LEU A 237 4.22 -20.50 -17.71
N ASP A 238 3.89 -21.70 -17.27
CA ASP A 238 2.55 -22.27 -17.38
C ASP A 238 1.50 -21.39 -16.68
N MET A 239 1.79 -20.90 -15.46
CA MET A 239 0.93 -19.92 -14.78
C MET A 239 0.75 -18.64 -15.60
N THR A 240 1.83 -18.12 -16.19
CA THR A 240 1.75 -16.91 -17.02
C THR A 240 0.80 -17.09 -18.21
N GLN A 241 0.72 -18.29 -18.77
CA GLN A 241 -0.09 -18.60 -19.94
C GLN A 241 -1.55 -18.92 -19.58
N ARG A 242 -1.79 -19.68 -18.53
CA ARG A 242 -3.09 -20.29 -18.25
C ARG A 242 -3.81 -19.76 -17.01
N PHE A 243 -3.08 -19.15 -16.05
CA PHE A 243 -3.71 -18.75 -14.79
C PHE A 243 -4.75 -17.66 -14.99
N SER A 244 -5.95 -17.93 -14.52
CA SER A 244 -7.03 -16.95 -14.45
C SER A 244 -7.98 -17.32 -13.32
N ALA A 245 -7.73 -16.79 -12.12
CA ALA A 245 -8.59 -16.98 -10.97
C ALA A 245 -8.72 -15.65 -10.20
N PRO A 246 -9.94 -15.11 -10.05
CA PRO A 246 -10.14 -13.88 -9.30
C PRO A 246 -9.98 -14.15 -7.80
N PHE A 247 -9.14 -13.36 -7.15
CA PHE A 247 -8.99 -13.36 -5.70
C PHE A 247 -9.99 -12.40 -5.05
N CYS A 248 -10.47 -12.79 -3.87
CA CYS A 248 -11.27 -11.94 -2.99
C CYS A 248 -10.39 -11.02 -2.13
N GLY A 249 -11.02 -10.08 -1.43
CA GLY A 249 -10.34 -9.10 -0.58
C GLY A 249 -9.57 -9.68 0.60
N ALA A 250 -9.77 -10.95 0.95
CA ALA A 250 -9.01 -11.66 1.97
C ALA A 250 -8.73 -13.11 1.54
N GLY A 251 -7.63 -13.66 2.03
CA GLY A 251 -7.30 -15.06 1.78
C GLY A 251 -6.02 -15.51 2.47
N ALA A 252 -5.79 -16.82 2.39
CA ALA A 252 -4.59 -17.47 2.89
C ALA A 252 -4.13 -18.55 1.90
N MET A 253 -2.82 -18.81 1.89
CA MET A 253 -2.18 -19.85 1.09
C MET A 253 -1.26 -20.68 1.97
N VAL A 254 -1.39 -22.00 1.85
CA VAL A 254 -0.48 -22.99 2.44
C VAL A 254 -0.29 -24.17 1.49
N GLY A 255 0.95 -24.59 1.27
CA GLY A 255 1.26 -25.73 0.40
C GLY A 255 0.69 -25.58 -1.01
N GLY A 256 0.71 -24.39 -1.61
CA GLY A 256 0.11 -24.13 -2.91
C GLY A 256 -1.42 -24.00 -2.93
N LYS A 257 -2.10 -24.45 -1.88
CA LYS A 257 -3.57 -24.36 -1.76
C LYS A 257 -3.99 -23.01 -1.21
N ILE A 258 -4.92 -22.37 -1.88
CA ILE A 258 -5.43 -21.05 -1.58
C ILE A 258 -6.89 -21.12 -1.18
N TYR A 259 -7.22 -20.46 -0.09
CA TYR A 259 -8.58 -20.14 0.32
C TYR A 259 -8.76 -18.62 0.28
N THR A 260 -9.77 -18.13 -0.43
CA THR A 260 -10.05 -16.69 -0.53
C THR A 260 -11.54 -16.40 -0.42
N ARG A 261 -11.85 -15.28 0.25
CA ARG A 261 -13.23 -14.87 0.54
C ARG A 261 -13.34 -13.37 0.74
N GLU A 262 -14.50 -12.79 0.41
CA GLU A 262 -14.80 -11.43 0.82
C GLU A 262 -15.15 -11.41 2.31
N VAL A 263 -14.56 -10.46 3.02
CA VAL A 263 -14.82 -10.20 4.44
C VAL A 263 -15.45 -8.83 4.60
N VAL A 264 -16.33 -8.69 5.57
CA VAL A 264 -16.98 -7.42 5.93
C VAL A 264 -16.25 -6.84 7.14
N PRO A 265 -15.68 -5.63 7.04
CA PRO A 265 -15.02 -5.00 8.19
C PRO A 265 -16.01 -4.77 9.33
N GLN A 266 -15.61 -5.08 10.56
CA GLN A 266 -16.28 -4.58 11.75
C GLN A 266 -15.86 -3.11 11.92
N ARG A 267 -16.71 -2.22 11.41
CA ARG A 267 -16.37 -0.80 11.26
C ARG A 267 -16.25 -0.11 12.61
N ALA A 268 -15.14 0.61 12.79
CA ALA A 268 -14.98 1.61 13.82
C ALA A 268 -15.40 3.00 13.29
N GLU A 269 -15.77 3.90 14.19
CA GLU A 269 -16.00 5.29 13.82
C GLU A 269 -14.70 5.91 13.25
N ALA A 270 -14.78 6.41 12.03
CA ALA A 270 -13.63 6.99 11.36
C ALA A 270 -13.33 8.39 11.90
N GLN A 271 -12.06 8.71 12.08
CA GLN A 271 -11.63 10.04 12.45
C GLN A 271 -12.06 11.05 11.37
N PRO A 272 -12.81 12.10 11.71
CA PRO A 272 -13.27 13.08 10.75
C PRO A 272 -12.12 14.01 10.33
N LEU A 273 -12.23 14.57 9.12
CA LEU A 273 -11.25 15.50 8.59
C LEU A 273 -11.09 16.75 9.48
N SER A 274 -12.17 17.19 10.13
CA SER A 274 -12.16 18.32 11.09
C SER A 274 -11.17 18.18 12.25
N ALA A 275 -10.79 16.95 12.59
CA ALA A 275 -9.80 16.69 13.64
C ALA A 275 -8.35 16.91 13.20
N LEU A 276 -8.10 17.04 11.89
CA LEU A 276 -6.76 17.10 11.31
C LEU A 276 -6.45 18.43 10.63
N VAL A 277 -7.48 19.22 10.30
CA VAL A 277 -7.30 20.51 9.64
C VAL A 277 -6.67 21.54 10.58
N GLU A 278 -5.82 22.37 10.01
CA GLU A 278 -5.21 23.48 10.74
C GLU A 278 -6.27 24.52 11.12
N ARG A 279 -6.11 25.07 12.31
CA ARG A 279 -6.95 26.14 12.85
C ARG A 279 -6.10 27.37 13.02
N GLY A 280 -6.46 28.43 12.29
CA GLY A 280 -5.77 29.69 12.29
C GLY A 280 -4.44 29.71 11.53
N GLY A 281 -4.10 30.88 11.03
CA GLY A 281 -2.79 31.13 10.42
C GLY A 281 -2.53 30.46 9.07
N VAL A 282 -3.55 29.87 8.44
CA VAL A 282 -3.39 29.23 7.13
C VAL A 282 -3.04 30.27 6.08
N ASP A 283 -1.95 30.06 5.34
CA ASP A 283 -1.45 30.99 4.32
C ASP A 283 -2.51 31.22 3.22
N ARG A 284 -2.61 32.47 2.78
CA ARG A 284 -3.57 32.90 1.75
C ARG A 284 -3.45 32.12 0.45
N ARG A 285 -2.30 31.59 0.10
CA ARG A 285 -2.06 30.83 -1.13
C ARG A 285 -2.87 29.53 -1.22
N TYR A 286 -3.35 28.99 -0.10
CA TYR A 286 -4.19 27.79 -0.09
C TYR A 286 -5.67 28.09 -0.35
N PHE A 287 -6.10 29.34 -0.19
CA PHE A 287 -7.49 29.74 -0.45
C PHE A 287 -7.75 29.88 -1.93
N ILE A 288 -8.91 29.39 -2.34
CA ILE A 288 -9.35 29.48 -3.73
C ILE A 288 -9.80 30.95 -3.99
N PRO A 289 -9.25 31.61 -5.02
CA PRO A 289 -9.71 32.93 -5.43
C PRO A 289 -11.18 32.89 -5.83
N GLU A 290 -11.92 33.96 -5.58
CA GLU A 290 -13.35 34.02 -5.88
C GLU A 290 -13.67 33.87 -7.38
N ASP A 291 -12.83 34.41 -8.24
CA ASP A 291 -12.90 34.30 -9.70
C ASP A 291 -12.61 32.88 -10.24
N GLU A 292 -12.01 31.98 -9.41
CA GLU A 292 -11.82 30.58 -9.77
C GLU A 292 -12.92 29.63 -9.28
N LEU A 293 -13.87 30.07 -8.46
CA LEU A 293 -14.91 29.23 -7.85
C LEU A 293 -15.76 28.47 -8.87
N ASP A 294 -16.14 29.12 -9.95
CA ASP A 294 -16.95 28.52 -11.03
C ASP A 294 -16.17 27.38 -11.72
N LYS A 295 -14.89 27.58 -11.96
CA LYS A 295 -13.99 26.56 -12.51
C LYS A 295 -13.89 25.34 -11.58
N TRP A 296 -13.76 25.56 -10.28
CA TRP A 296 -13.70 24.48 -9.29
C TRP A 296 -15.05 23.76 -9.20
N THR A 297 -16.16 24.48 -9.17
CA THR A 297 -17.51 23.92 -9.18
C THR A 297 -17.74 23.03 -10.40
N TYR A 298 -17.35 23.51 -11.59
CA TYR A 298 -17.41 22.73 -12.81
C TYR A 298 -16.54 21.48 -12.75
N MET A 299 -15.30 21.58 -12.25
CA MET A 299 -14.39 20.43 -12.13
C MET A 299 -14.95 19.36 -11.20
N LYS A 300 -15.57 19.73 -10.08
CA LYS A 300 -16.13 18.82 -9.07
C LYS A 300 -17.49 18.25 -9.47
N GLY A 301 -18.23 18.95 -10.33
CA GLY A 301 -19.57 18.57 -10.76
C GLY A 301 -19.61 17.30 -11.62
N PRO A 302 -20.80 16.73 -11.80
CA PRO A 302 -21.00 15.60 -12.72
C PRO A 302 -20.82 16.06 -14.18
N LYS A 303 -20.31 15.14 -15.02
CA LYS A 303 -20.09 15.41 -16.44
C LYS A 303 -20.58 14.26 -17.31
N LYS A 304 -21.15 14.63 -18.46
CA LYS A 304 -21.43 13.70 -19.55
C LYS A 304 -20.90 14.35 -20.84
N ILE A 305 -19.79 13.84 -21.36
CA ILE A 305 -19.06 14.43 -22.48
C ILE A 305 -18.95 13.40 -23.60
N PRO A 306 -19.47 13.68 -24.81
CA PRO A 306 -19.19 12.82 -25.96
C PRO A 306 -17.68 12.77 -26.25
N ARG A 307 -17.13 11.59 -26.43
CA ARG A 307 -15.72 11.35 -26.75
C ARG A 307 -15.58 10.29 -27.82
N VAL A 308 -14.49 10.38 -28.57
CA VAL A 308 -14.10 9.38 -29.56
C VAL A 308 -12.86 8.65 -29.06
N ALA A 309 -12.89 7.32 -29.03
CA ALA A 309 -11.77 6.50 -28.64
C ALA A 309 -10.64 6.60 -29.68
N LYS A 310 -9.49 7.14 -29.31
CA LYS A 310 -8.36 7.42 -30.23
C LYS A 310 -7.85 6.19 -31.00
N LYS A 311 -8.00 4.96 -30.46
CA LYS A 311 -7.51 3.73 -31.09
C LYS A 311 -8.52 3.06 -32.02
N THR A 312 -9.81 3.23 -31.76
CA THR A 312 -10.88 2.48 -32.45
C THR A 312 -11.85 3.36 -33.20
N GLY A 313 -11.79 4.68 -33.04
CA GLY A 313 -12.76 5.61 -33.61
C GLY A 313 -14.18 5.51 -32.98
N HIS A 314 -14.38 4.66 -31.97
CA HIS A 314 -15.67 4.45 -31.35
C HIS A 314 -16.13 5.68 -30.54
N GLU A 315 -17.33 6.15 -30.82
CA GLU A 315 -17.97 7.23 -30.06
C GLU A 315 -18.57 6.67 -28.77
N TYR A 316 -18.29 7.33 -27.65
CA TYR A 316 -18.85 7.00 -26.35
C TYR A 316 -19.12 8.23 -25.51
N ILE A 317 -20.05 8.14 -24.58
CA ILE A 317 -20.29 9.20 -23.61
C ILE A 317 -19.40 8.95 -22.38
N PHE A 318 -18.39 9.79 -22.20
CA PHE A 318 -17.65 9.83 -20.95
C PHE A 318 -18.57 10.36 -19.85
N SER A 319 -18.85 9.53 -18.86
CA SER A 319 -19.70 9.89 -17.73
C SER A 319 -18.89 9.89 -16.44
N GLU A 320 -19.00 10.95 -15.68
CA GLU A 320 -18.31 11.14 -14.40
C GLU A 320 -19.30 11.70 -13.37
N GLY A 321 -19.47 11.01 -12.23
CA GLY A 321 -20.35 11.44 -11.14
C GLY A 321 -19.80 12.67 -10.40
N GLY A 322 -20.61 13.43 -9.67
CA GLY A 322 -20.14 14.54 -8.86
C GLY A 322 -19.29 14.11 -7.68
N ILE A 323 -18.36 14.97 -7.25
CA ILE A 323 -17.62 14.87 -5.98
C ILE A 323 -18.13 15.97 -5.06
N ALA A 324 -18.19 15.72 -3.75
CA ALA A 324 -18.58 16.74 -2.79
C ALA A 324 -17.67 17.98 -2.91
N PHE A 325 -18.28 19.15 -2.86
CA PHE A 325 -17.61 20.44 -2.96
C PHE A 325 -18.37 21.48 -2.12
N PRO A 326 -17.79 21.91 -0.99
CA PRO A 326 -16.53 21.42 -0.39
C PRO A 326 -16.61 19.97 0.11
N ASP A 327 -15.44 19.36 0.37
CA ASP A 327 -15.33 18.09 1.06
C ASP A 327 -15.86 18.23 2.49
N PRO A 328 -16.72 17.31 2.98
CA PRO A 328 -17.31 17.41 4.31
C PRO A 328 -16.25 17.18 5.39
N LEU A 329 -16.24 18.03 6.42
CA LEU A 329 -15.30 17.97 7.53
C LEU A 329 -15.69 16.95 8.60
N ASP A 330 -16.95 16.51 8.64
CA ASP A 330 -17.51 15.52 9.58
C ASP A 330 -17.20 14.06 9.18
N ARG A 331 -16.49 13.86 8.10
CA ARG A 331 -16.15 12.53 7.53
C ARG A 331 -14.66 12.39 7.28
N PRO A 332 -14.16 11.14 7.15
CA PRO A 332 -12.77 10.91 6.75
C PRO A 332 -12.51 11.41 5.33
N ALA A 333 -11.29 11.88 5.09
CA ALA A 333 -10.83 12.30 3.78
C ALA A 333 -11.05 11.21 2.71
N ARG A 334 -11.28 11.63 1.48
CA ARG A 334 -11.22 10.74 0.31
C ARG A 334 -9.80 10.17 0.16
N THR A 335 -9.61 9.19 -0.70
CA THR A 335 -8.25 8.75 -1.06
C THR A 335 -7.47 9.93 -1.64
N MET A 336 -6.38 10.31 -0.99
CA MET A 336 -5.45 11.31 -1.51
C MET A 336 -4.70 10.72 -2.71
N LEU A 337 -4.62 11.50 -3.79
CA LEU A 337 -3.91 11.12 -5.02
C LEU A 337 -2.66 11.97 -5.19
N THR A 338 -1.78 11.55 -6.09
CA THR A 338 -0.52 12.26 -6.40
C THR A 338 -0.72 13.66 -7.01
N SER A 339 -1.93 13.96 -7.46
CA SER A 339 -2.33 15.27 -7.97
C SER A 339 -2.88 16.21 -6.91
N GLU A 340 -2.88 15.82 -5.63
CA GLU A 340 -3.28 16.68 -4.51
C GLU A 340 -2.51 18.02 -4.54
N GLY A 341 -3.11 19.07 -4.03
CA GLY A 341 -2.52 20.41 -4.01
C GLY A 341 -2.51 21.17 -5.35
N SER A 342 -3.00 20.59 -6.43
CA SER A 342 -3.13 21.26 -7.73
C SER A 342 -4.61 21.43 -8.12
N ALA A 343 -4.90 22.40 -9.03
CA ALA A 343 -6.25 22.62 -9.50
C ALA A 343 -6.74 21.45 -10.38
N ASN A 344 -7.33 20.45 -9.75
CA ASN A 344 -7.94 19.32 -10.43
C ASN A 344 -9.12 18.74 -9.64
N ARG A 345 -9.83 17.83 -10.28
CA ARG A 345 -11.02 17.22 -9.71
C ARG A 345 -10.78 16.49 -8.39
N SER A 346 -9.67 15.78 -8.25
CA SER A 346 -9.40 14.90 -7.09
C SER A 346 -8.84 15.63 -5.87
N THR A 347 -8.31 16.84 -6.02
CA THR A 347 -7.81 17.66 -4.91
C THR A 347 -8.91 17.88 -3.86
N HIS A 348 -8.58 17.76 -2.59
CA HIS A 348 -9.52 18.08 -1.51
C HIS A 348 -9.69 19.60 -1.42
N VAL A 349 -10.94 20.01 -1.29
CA VAL A 349 -11.30 21.41 -1.02
C VAL A 349 -12.23 21.42 0.17
N ILE A 350 -11.91 22.21 1.17
CA ILE A 350 -12.68 22.32 2.41
C ILE A 350 -13.16 23.76 2.61
N ALA A 351 -14.23 23.91 3.38
CA ALA A 351 -14.53 25.21 3.99
C ALA A 351 -13.63 25.38 5.20
N ASP A 352 -12.80 26.40 5.18
CA ASP A 352 -11.90 26.71 6.29
C ASP A 352 -12.70 26.95 7.57
N PRO A 353 -12.36 26.30 8.69
CA PRO A 353 -13.18 26.35 9.91
C PRO A 353 -13.31 27.74 10.53
N GLU A 354 -12.37 28.65 10.30
CA GLU A 354 -12.38 29.99 10.89
C GLU A 354 -13.04 31.03 9.98
N THR A 355 -12.72 30.96 8.69
CA THR A 355 -13.14 32.00 7.73
C THR A 355 -14.35 31.62 6.91
N GLY A 356 -14.70 30.31 6.85
CA GLY A 356 -15.73 29.78 5.97
C GLY A 356 -15.34 29.78 4.48
N ARG A 357 -14.23 30.38 4.09
CA ARG A 357 -13.75 30.44 2.70
C ARG A 357 -13.25 29.07 2.23
N LEU A 358 -13.40 28.83 0.94
CA LEU A 358 -12.91 27.57 0.36
C LEU A 358 -11.40 27.59 0.18
N ARG A 359 -10.76 26.49 0.55
CA ARG A 359 -9.32 26.28 0.39
C ARG A 359 -8.97 24.82 0.11
N ILE A 360 -7.82 24.58 -0.46
CA ILE A 360 -7.22 23.25 -0.55
C ILE A 360 -6.60 22.87 0.80
N LEU A 361 -6.29 21.60 0.99
CA LEU A 361 -5.52 21.15 2.15
C LEU A 361 -4.08 21.70 2.11
N THR A 362 -3.50 21.96 3.26
CA THR A 362 -2.08 22.26 3.38
C THR A 362 -1.23 20.98 3.31
N PRO A 363 0.09 21.04 3.04
CA PRO A 363 0.97 19.88 3.12
C PRO A 363 0.98 19.21 4.50
N VAL A 364 0.86 19.96 5.58
CA VAL A 364 0.79 19.45 6.95
C VAL A 364 -0.51 18.64 7.16
N GLU A 365 -1.64 19.14 6.68
CA GLU A 365 -2.89 18.38 6.73
C GLU A 365 -2.81 17.08 5.91
N ALA A 366 -2.12 17.10 4.77
CA ALA A 366 -1.86 15.91 3.97
C ALA A 366 -0.99 14.87 4.72
N GLU A 367 -0.01 15.32 5.47
CA GLU A 367 0.82 14.48 6.35
C GLU A 367 -0.02 13.85 7.45
N ARG A 368 -0.82 14.64 8.17
CA ARG A 368 -1.73 14.19 9.24
C ARG A 368 -2.74 13.15 8.76
N ILE A 369 -3.32 13.33 7.57
CA ILE A 369 -4.28 12.38 6.97
C ILE A 369 -3.66 11.00 6.75
N ASN A 370 -2.36 10.94 6.46
CA ASN A 370 -1.60 9.69 6.34
C ASN A 370 -1.00 9.22 7.68
N GLY A 371 -1.10 10.02 8.75
CA GLY A 371 -0.57 9.70 10.09
C GLY A 371 0.92 9.92 10.24
N PHE A 372 1.52 10.80 9.43
CA PHE A 372 2.88 11.28 9.64
C PHE A 372 2.89 12.45 10.64
N PRO A 373 4.04 12.72 11.30
CA PRO A 373 4.25 13.93 12.08
C PRO A 373 4.14 15.19 11.22
N ASP A 374 3.75 16.31 11.84
CA ASP A 374 3.70 17.62 11.18
C ASP A 374 5.08 18.02 10.64
N GLY A 375 5.10 18.56 9.43
CA GLY A 375 6.32 18.98 8.76
C GLY A 375 7.23 17.83 8.32
N TRP A 376 6.76 16.59 8.32
CA TRP A 376 7.55 15.42 7.92
C TRP A 376 8.19 15.56 6.55
N THR A 377 7.47 16.13 5.60
CA THR A 377 7.95 16.36 4.24
C THR A 377 8.59 17.73 4.03
N ASP A 378 8.68 18.56 5.07
CA ASP A 378 9.33 19.88 5.03
C ASP A 378 10.85 19.76 5.17
N THR A 379 11.46 19.17 4.17
CA THR A 379 12.90 18.86 4.11
C THR A 379 13.60 19.57 2.95
N GLY A 380 13.05 20.73 2.52
CA GLY A 380 13.56 21.50 1.41
C GLY A 380 13.06 21.04 0.03
N MET A 381 12.07 20.11 -0.02
CA MET A 381 11.46 19.75 -1.29
C MET A 381 10.38 20.78 -1.69
N PRO A 382 10.14 20.94 -3.02
CA PRO A 382 9.04 21.77 -3.50
C PRO A 382 7.70 21.30 -2.97
N GLU A 383 6.79 22.23 -2.65
CA GLU A 383 5.48 21.93 -2.08
C GLU A 383 4.67 20.92 -2.92
N ARG A 384 4.71 21.06 -4.24
CA ARG A 384 4.08 20.09 -5.14
C ARG A 384 4.58 18.66 -4.92
N GLN A 385 5.85 18.48 -4.56
CA GLN A 385 6.43 17.16 -4.27
C GLN A 385 5.96 16.63 -2.92
N ARG A 386 5.72 17.51 -1.94
CA ARG A 386 5.13 17.14 -0.65
C ARG A 386 3.77 16.46 -0.87
N TYR A 387 2.89 17.06 -1.65
CA TYR A 387 1.59 16.46 -2.00
C TYR A 387 1.73 15.18 -2.83
N PHE A 388 2.59 15.19 -3.84
CA PHE A 388 2.82 14.01 -4.69
C PHE A 388 3.23 12.79 -3.85
N ILE A 389 4.15 12.99 -2.92
CA ILE A 389 4.65 11.93 -2.04
C ILE A 389 3.55 11.46 -1.08
N MET A 390 2.79 12.39 -0.49
CA MET A 390 1.67 12.03 0.38
C MET A 390 0.55 11.28 -0.37
N GLY A 391 0.33 11.57 -1.64
CA GLY A 391 -0.56 10.81 -2.51
C GLY A 391 -0.12 9.36 -2.74
N ASN A 392 1.18 9.10 -2.74
CA ASN A 392 1.76 7.75 -2.83
C ASN A 392 1.91 7.05 -1.47
N ALA A 393 2.01 7.81 -0.39
CA ALA A 393 2.29 7.28 0.95
C ALA A 393 1.19 6.33 1.45
N LEU A 394 1.57 5.40 2.29
CA LEU A 394 0.64 4.56 3.05
C LEU A 394 0.09 5.29 4.29
N VAL A 395 -0.92 4.70 4.93
CA VAL A 395 -1.47 5.21 6.19
C VAL A 395 -0.70 4.57 7.35
N VAL A 396 0.17 5.34 7.98
CA VAL A 396 1.15 4.90 9.00
C VAL A 396 0.51 4.11 10.15
N PRO A 397 -0.61 4.52 10.77
CA PRO A 397 -1.22 3.77 11.87
C PRO A 397 -1.65 2.33 11.51
N LEU A 398 -1.89 2.02 10.23
CA LEU A 398 -2.13 0.63 9.81
C LEU A 398 -0.86 -0.22 10.03
N ILE A 399 0.30 0.34 9.72
CA ILE A 399 1.59 -0.34 9.89
C ILE A 399 1.92 -0.53 11.36
N THR A 400 1.61 0.44 12.22
CA THR A 400 1.77 0.31 13.67
C THR A 400 1.00 -0.91 14.19
N ARG A 401 -0.28 -1.05 13.85
CA ARG A 401 -1.09 -2.21 14.24
C ARG A 401 -0.54 -3.53 13.68
N MET A 402 -0.01 -3.53 12.45
CA MET A 402 0.62 -4.72 11.86
C MET A 402 1.95 -5.04 12.54
N GLY A 403 2.73 -4.04 12.92
CA GLY A 403 3.95 -4.19 13.72
C GLY A 403 3.66 -4.89 15.06
N GLU A 404 2.65 -4.42 15.80
CA GLU A 404 2.19 -5.06 17.03
C GLU A 404 1.82 -6.55 16.82
N ARG A 405 1.21 -6.87 15.66
CA ARG A 405 0.89 -8.26 15.30
C ARG A 405 2.13 -9.09 15.00
N ILE A 406 3.14 -8.52 14.33
CA ILE A 406 4.41 -9.23 14.05
C ILE A 406 5.10 -9.66 15.35
N LEU A 407 5.01 -8.87 16.41
CA LEU A 407 5.59 -9.21 17.71
C LEU A 407 4.92 -10.41 18.39
N GLN A 408 3.75 -10.84 17.96
CA GLN A 408 2.92 -11.88 18.58
C GLN A 408 2.93 -13.21 17.80
N VAL A 409 3.49 -13.27 16.58
CA VAL A 409 3.42 -14.43 15.67
C VAL A 409 4.72 -15.19 15.50
#